data_31ed0ea6dabca78b256c60c2df0baadf
#
_entry.id   31ed0ea6dabca78b256c60c2df0baadf
#
_cell.length_a   1.000
_cell.length_b   1.000
_cell.length_c   1.000
_cell.angle_alpha   90.00
_cell.angle_beta   90.00
_cell.angle_gamma   90.00
#
_symmetry.space_group_name_H-M   'P 1'
#
loop_
_entity.id
_entity.type
_entity.pdbx_description
1 polymer ?
#
loop_
_entity_poly.entity_id
_entity_poly.type
_entity_poly.pdbx_seq_one_letter_code
_entity_poly.pdbx_strand_id
1 'polypeptide(L)'
;MNARTTQLLKTLLRDVPRGRWLLVLSTLLAACASGASVALMGVSAWLLSRAAEMPPVLYLEAAAVGVRFFGISRGVFRYAERLVGHDLALRMQGALRMRVYDRLSRTTLLGRRRGDLLVRVTADVDAVLDMVVRVIVPACASSLVIIGTTVLLARFSLASAAVLLLSALLAAVVMPAITQRLSRAADSSLVPLRGQLADRTRELAHCAPDLVAYGAQDAILADVLEVDSRLRTAEKRAAWGRGLGTAGQILAAGLAVVSALWIGGNAVADGRIGGRILAVLVLTPLALHEVFGAFTGAAQTHTRAMAALQRVAEVLDAPQVGVGDSPTAAASEEKPSLVIEELTVGWPGDQPVLSNVNLQVAAGESVAIVGRSGIGKTTLAATIMGLIPPLAGTVTTTGRVRYLAQNAHVFATSISENVRIGCKEATEDEVLTALSRAGLAIPPRRVVTEDGSSLSGGEAQRLALARVLVNHGTPADPAAHDLLILDEPTEHLDVETSEALMSDLWATTGGAAKVVITHDPLVMARCDRIWHVG
;
A
#
# COMPACT_ATOMS: atom_id res chain seq x y z
N MET A 1 -18.40 8.29 -1.35
CA MET A 1 -17.05 8.37 -0.74
C MET A 1 -17.16 7.83 0.68
N ASN A 2 -16.37 6.81 1.04
CA ASN A 2 -16.42 6.23 2.39
C ASN A 2 -15.91 7.29 3.39
N ALA A 3 -16.61 7.52 4.50
CA ALA A 3 -16.24 8.57 5.48
C ALA A 3 -14.78 8.44 5.96
N ARG A 4 -14.31 7.20 6.13
CA ARG A 4 -12.93 6.87 6.55
C ARG A 4 -11.86 7.35 5.56
N THR A 5 -12.03 7.06 4.26
CA THR A 5 -11.06 7.44 3.22
C THR A 5 -11.00 8.96 3.05
N THR A 6 -12.15 9.62 3.18
CA THR A 6 -12.20 11.09 3.15
C THR A 6 -11.48 11.70 4.34
N GLN A 7 -11.64 11.10 5.51
CA GLN A 7 -10.96 11.54 6.72
C GLN A 7 -9.45 11.33 6.61
N LEU A 8 -9.00 10.21 6.05
CA LEU A 8 -7.59 9.93 5.79
C LEU A 8 -6.97 11.00 4.89
N LEU A 9 -7.60 11.29 3.73
CA LEU A 9 -7.12 12.32 2.81
C LEU A 9 -7.07 13.72 3.46
N LYS A 10 -8.09 14.08 4.26
CA LYS A 10 -8.10 15.35 5.00
C LYS A 10 -6.97 15.43 6.04
N THR A 11 -6.68 14.31 6.70
CA THR A 11 -5.61 14.23 7.70
C THR A 11 -4.25 14.37 7.02
N LEU A 12 -4.01 13.63 5.92
CA LEU A 12 -2.78 13.74 5.14
C LEU A 12 -2.55 15.17 4.62
N LEU A 13 -3.61 15.82 4.16
CA LEU A 13 -3.54 17.22 3.70
C LEU A 13 -3.19 18.22 4.83
N ARG A 14 -3.53 17.87 6.09
CA ARG A 14 -3.15 18.67 7.26
C ARG A 14 -1.69 18.44 7.68
N ASP A 15 -1.21 17.22 7.53
CA ASP A 15 0.16 16.84 7.91
C ASP A 15 1.21 17.45 7.00
N VAL A 16 0.85 17.69 5.73
CA VAL A 16 1.75 18.36 4.78
C VAL A 16 1.81 19.86 5.09
N PRO A 17 3.00 20.45 5.31
CA PRO A 17 3.15 21.87 5.49
C PRO A 17 2.54 22.65 4.32
N ARG A 18 1.62 23.57 4.60
CA ARG A 18 0.87 24.36 3.61
C ARG A 18 0.06 23.50 2.60
N GLY A 19 -0.28 22.24 2.91
CA GLY A 19 -0.93 21.33 1.97
C GLY A 19 -2.24 21.87 1.38
N ARG A 20 -3.07 22.52 2.20
CA ARG A 20 -4.31 23.16 1.72
C ARG A 20 -4.05 24.28 0.72
N TRP A 21 -3.04 25.10 0.98
CA TRP A 21 -2.64 26.18 0.06
C TRP A 21 -2.11 25.63 -1.26
N LEU A 22 -1.27 24.60 -1.21
CA LEU A 22 -0.75 23.92 -2.41
C LEU A 22 -1.88 23.31 -3.23
N LEU A 23 -2.90 22.72 -2.60
CA LEU A 23 -4.09 22.20 -3.30
C LEU A 23 -4.87 23.32 -4.00
N VAL A 24 -5.11 24.43 -3.32
CA VAL A 24 -5.80 25.59 -3.91
C VAL A 24 -4.98 26.16 -5.06
N LEU A 25 -3.69 26.35 -4.87
CA LEU A 25 -2.78 26.87 -5.91
C LEU A 25 -2.75 25.95 -7.14
N SER A 26 -2.59 24.64 -6.94
CA SER A 26 -2.62 23.66 -8.03
C SER A 26 -3.95 23.69 -8.79
N THR A 27 -5.07 23.76 -8.07
CA THR A 27 -6.41 23.87 -8.66
C THR A 27 -6.58 25.15 -9.47
N LEU A 28 -6.12 26.28 -8.94
CA LEU A 28 -6.18 27.58 -9.66
C LEU A 28 -5.31 27.56 -10.92
N LEU A 29 -4.09 27.03 -10.83
CA LEU A 29 -3.20 26.90 -11.99
C LEU A 29 -3.80 25.99 -13.06
N ALA A 30 -4.43 24.86 -12.65
CA ALA A 30 -5.15 23.97 -13.56
C ALA A 30 -6.34 24.68 -14.22
N ALA A 31 -7.10 25.44 -13.45
CA ALA A 31 -8.22 26.25 -13.97
C ALA A 31 -7.74 27.34 -14.94
N CYS A 32 -6.63 28.01 -14.63
CA CYS A 32 -6.00 28.99 -15.54
C CYS A 32 -5.51 28.33 -16.83
N ALA A 33 -4.91 27.12 -16.75
CA ALA A 33 -4.44 26.39 -17.93
C ALA A 33 -5.61 25.99 -18.85
N SER A 34 -6.67 25.42 -18.29
CA SER A 34 -7.86 25.02 -19.04
C SER A 34 -8.66 26.23 -19.51
N GLY A 35 -8.80 27.27 -18.67
CA GLY A 35 -9.43 28.53 -19.04
C GLY A 35 -8.70 29.25 -20.17
N ALA A 36 -7.36 29.24 -20.16
CA ALA A 36 -6.56 29.78 -21.27
C ALA A 36 -6.79 29.01 -22.59
N SER A 37 -6.99 27.68 -22.53
CA SER A 37 -7.33 26.88 -23.73
C SER A 37 -8.70 27.27 -24.29
N VAL A 38 -9.70 27.46 -23.42
CA VAL A 38 -11.05 27.89 -23.84
C VAL A 38 -11.01 29.33 -24.36
N ALA A 39 -10.31 30.24 -23.67
CA ALA A 39 -10.14 31.61 -24.09
C ALA A 39 -9.41 31.73 -25.43
N LEU A 40 -8.37 30.91 -25.63
CA LEU A 40 -7.65 30.82 -26.93
C LEU A 40 -8.62 30.51 -28.06
N MET A 41 -9.47 29.50 -27.91
CA MET A 41 -10.45 29.13 -28.93
C MET A 41 -11.46 30.23 -29.16
N GLY A 42 -12.00 30.84 -28.11
CA GLY A 42 -12.98 31.95 -28.19
C GLY A 42 -12.39 33.18 -28.89
N VAL A 43 -11.18 33.60 -28.51
CA VAL A 43 -10.50 34.75 -29.14
C VAL A 43 -10.10 34.45 -30.60
N SER A 44 -9.65 33.20 -30.90
CA SER A 44 -9.37 32.77 -32.27
C SER A 44 -10.63 32.79 -33.14
N ALA A 45 -11.76 32.28 -32.60
CA ALA A 45 -13.05 32.32 -33.28
C ALA A 45 -13.47 33.75 -33.62
N TRP A 46 -13.36 34.63 -32.67
CA TRP A 46 -13.67 36.06 -32.83
C TRP A 46 -12.73 36.70 -33.86
N LEU A 47 -11.43 36.46 -33.77
CA LEU A 47 -10.40 37.00 -34.66
C LEU A 47 -10.63 36.57 -36.12
N LEU A 48 -10.86 35.27 -36.36
CA LEU A 48 -11.13 34.75 -37.71
C LEU A 48 -12.41 35.33 -38.30
N SER A 49 -13.48 35.40 -37.53
CA SER A 49 -14.74 35.99 -37.96
C SER A 49 -14.60 37.49 -38.22
N ARG A 50 -13.82 38.21 -37.43
CA ARG A 50 -13.55 39.66 -37.65
C ARG A 50 -12.65 39.87 -38.86
N ALA A 51 -11.65 39.05 -39.08
CA ALA A 51 -10.76 39.12 -40.24
C ALA A 51 -11.50 38.95 -41.58
N ALA A 52 -12.56 38.11 -41.57
CA ALA A 52 -13.40 37.90 -42.76
C ALA A 52 -14.17 39.16 -43.19
N GLU A 53 -14.35 40.13 -42.29
CA GLU A 53 -14.94 41.43 -42.59
C GLU A 53 -13.94 42.43 -43.23
N MET A 54 -12.67 42.03 -43.44
CA MET A 54 -11.56 42.81 -44.01
C MET A 54 -11.34 44.18 -43.34
N PRO A 55 -11.32 44.29 -42.00
CA PRO A 55 -11.03 45.56 -41.35
C PRO A 55 -9.56 45.98 -41.48
N PRO A 56 -9.19 47.23 -41.24
CA PRO A 56 -7.79 47.60 -41.10
C PRO A 56 -7.05 46.75 -40.10
N VAL A 57 -5.81 46.34 -40.38
CA VAL A 57 -5.03 45.35 -39.60
C VAL A 57 -4.92 45.71 -38.13
N LEU A 58 -4.81 47.01 -37.78
CA LEU A 58 -4.74 47.52 -36.43
C LEU A 58 -5.90 47.05 -35.51
N TYR A 59 -7.10 46.84 -36.07
CA TYR A 59 -8.24 46.32 -35.31
C TYR A 59 -8.14 44.85 -34.95
N LEU A 60 -7.21 44.10 -35.56
CA LEU A 60 -6.98 42.69 -35.34
C LEU A 60 -5.81 42.43 -34.37
N GLU A 61 -4.92 43.42 -34.16
CA GLU A 61 -3.67 43.24 -33.41
C GLU A 61 -3.93 42.83 -31.96
N ALA A 62 -4.86 43.47 -31.28
CA ALA A 62 -5.18 43.13 -29.86
C ALA A 62 -5.64 41.67 -29.72
N ALA A 63 -6.44 41.18 -30.66
CA ALA A 63 -6.89 39.79 -30.64
C ALA A 63 -5.74 38.83 -31.05
N ALA A 64 -4.90 39.21 -31.99
CA ALA A 64 -3.71 38.42 -32.35
C ALA A 64 -2.71 38.27 -31.20
N VAL A 65 -2.48 39.37 -30.43
CA VAL A 65 -1.70 39.34 -29.20
C VAL A 65 -2.39 38.46 -28.15
N GLY A 66 -3.71 38.52 -28.02
CA GLY A 66 -4.50 37.68 -27.13
C GLY A 66 -4.36 36.17 -27.45
N VAL A 67 -4.41 35.81 -28.73
CA VAL A 67 -4.17 34.40 -29.19
C VAL A 67 -2.77 33.94 -28.77
N ARG A 68 -1.73 34.75 -29.00
CA ARG A 68 -0.36 34.41 -28.57
C ARG A 68 -0.26 34.27 -27.06
N PHE A 69 -0.83 35.24 -26.32
CA PHE A 69 -0.85 35.23 -24.86
C PHE A 69 -1.49 33.95 -24.31
N PHE A 70 -2.70 33.59 -24.72
CA PHE A 70 -3.38 32.39 -24.25
C PHE A 70 -2.69 31.11 -24.73
N GLY A 71 -2.12 31.11 -25.95
CA GLY A 71 -1.34 29.99 -26.49
C GLY A 71 -0.13 29.65 -25.63
N ILE A 72 0.61 30.65 -25.16
CA ILE A 72 1.78 30.47 -24.28
C ILE A 72 1.31 30.18 -22.85
N SER A 73 0.38 30.96 -22.34
CA SER A 73 -0.09 30.88 -20.94
C SER A 73 -0.64 29.51 -20.58
N ARG A 74 -1.38 28.84 -21.49
CA ARG A 74 -1.88 27.48 -21.25
C ARG A 74 -0.77 26.49 -20.94
N GLY A 75 0.37 26.60 -21.65
CA GLY A 75 1.54 25.72 -21.46
C GLY A 75 2.24 26.02 -20.12
N VAL A 76 2.46 27.30 -19.84
CA VAL A 76 3.11 27.75 -18.59
C VAL A 76 2.28 27.36 -17.36
N PHE A 77 0.97 27.62 -17.37
CA PHE A 77 0.10 27.26 -16.27
C PHE A 77 0.00 25.75 -16.08
N ARG A 78 -0.05 24.97 -17.17
CA ARG A 78 -0.06 23.50 -17.08
C ARG A 78 1.24 22.94 -16.52
N TYR A 79 2.37 23.52 -16.88
CA TYR A 79 3.65 23.13 -16.32
C TYR A 79 3.73 23.48 -14.81
N ALA A 80 3.37 24.69 -14.44
CA ALA A 80 3.34 25.12 -13.05
C ALA A 80 2.38 24.28 -12.19
N GLU A 81 1.19 23.97 -12.73
CA GLU A 81 0.22 23.07 -12.08
C GLU A 81 0.83 21.70 -11.81
N ARG A 82 1.48 21.09 -12.81
CA ARG A 82 2.13 19.79 -12.64
C ARG A 82 3.19 19.83 -11.55
N LEU A 83 4.02 20.86 -11.50
CA LEU A 83 5.04 21.00 -10.45
C LEU A 83 4.40 21.06 -9.06
N VAL A 84 3.44 21.96 -8.88
CA VAL A 84 2.79 22.16 -7.56
C VAL A 84 1.92 20.95 -7.17
N GLY A 85 1.16 20.40 -8.11
CA GLY A 85 0.28 19.26 -7.88
C GLY A 85 1.03 17.98 -7.55
N HIS A 86 2.13 17.71 -8.26
CA HIS A 86 2.98 16.55 -7.96
C HIS A 86 3.77 16.73 -6.67
N ASP A 87 4.31 17.93 -6.38
CA ASP A 87 4.99 18.20 -5.10
C ASP A 87 4.04 17.93 -3.91
N LEU A 88 2.81 18.43 -3.98
CA LEU A 88 1.79 18.15 -2.96
C LEU A 88 1.52 16.64 -2.83
N ALA A 89 1.28 15.97 -3.96
CA ALA A 89 0.93 14.56 -3.97
C ALA A 89 2.06 13.68 -3.45
N LEU A 90 3.31 13.96 -3.82
CA LEU A 90 4.50 13.23 -3.34
C LEU A 90 4.72 13.44 -1.83
N ARG A 91 4.49 14.64 -1.31
CA ARG A 91 4.56 14.90 0.15
C ARG A 91 3.48 14.13 0.90
N MET A 92 2.24 14.12 0.39
CA MET A 92 1.14 13.34 0.98
C MET A 92 1.43 11.83 0.93
N GLN A 93 1.99 11.34 -0.18
CA GLN A 93 2.41 9.94 -0.35
C GLN A 93 3.50 9.57 0.66
N GLY A 94 4.53 10.40 0.82
CA GLY A 94 5.60 10.21 1.81
C GLY A 94 5.06 10.17 3.24
N ALA A 95 4.16 11.09 3.60
CA ALA A 95 3.52 11.11 4.91
C ALA A 95 2.68 9.84 5.16
N LEU A 96 1.93 9.36 4.15
CA LEU A 96 1.17 8.12 4.25
C LEU A 96 2.09 6.91 4.40
N ARG A 97 3.17 6.84 3.62
CA ARG A 97 4.14 5.74 3.68
C ARG A 97 4.77 5.62 5.06
N MET A 98 5.18 6.74 5.66
CA MET A 98 5.72 6.77 7.02
C MET A 98 4.70 6.26 8.06
N ARG A 99 3.43 6.68 7.95
CA ARG A 99 2.37 6.19 8.84
C ARG A 99 2.10 4.70 8.69
N VAL A 100 2.11 4.20 7.46
CA VAL A 100 1.91 2.76 7.20
C VAL A 100 3.07 1.95 7.76
N TYR A 101 4.32 2.40 7.59
CA TYR A 101 5.49 1.74 8.19
C TYR A 101 5.44 1.76 9.73
N ASP A 102 5.17 2.91 10.34
CA ASP A 102 5.04 3.00 11.81
C ASP A 102 3.94 2.06 12.34
N ARG A 103 2.81 1.97 11.61
CA ARG A 103 1.72 1.08 12.00
C ARG A 103 2.09 -0.39 11.83
N LEU A 104 2.69 -0.76 10.70
CA LEU A 104 3.10 -2.14 10.44
C LEU A 104 4.16 -2.63 11.42
N SER A 105 5.08 -1.76 11.86
CA SER A 105 6.08 -2.12 12.86
C SER A 105 5.49 -2.43 14.23
N ARG A 106 4.26 -2.02 14.49
CA ARG A 106 3.53 -2.20 15.76
C ARG A 106 2.32 -3.12 15.65
N THR A 107 2.11 -3.78 14.51
CA THR A 107 0.99 -4.69 14.30
C THR A 107 1.49 -6.06 13.86
N THR A 108 0.96 -7.11 14.47
CA THR A 108 1.17 -8.48 14.00
C THR A 108 0.11 -8.85 12.97
N LEU A 109 0.25 -8.35 11.74
CA LEU A 109 -0.49 -8.90 10.59
C LEU A 109 0.17 -10.20 10.08
N LEU A 110 0.94 -10.88 10.92
CA LEU A 110 1.80 -12.03 10.61
C LEU A 110 1.05 -13.26 10.08
N GLY A 111 -0.27 -13.35 10.26
CA GLY A 111 -1.09 -14.46 9.75
C GLY A 111 -1.59 -14.28 8.31
N ARG A 112 -1.46 -13.09 7.72
CA ARG A 112 -1.93 -12.81 6.36
C ARG A 112 -0.78 -12.78 5.37
N ARG A 113 -1.02 -13.26 4.15
CA ARG A 113 -0.06 -13.41 3.05
C ARG A 113 0.93 -12.24 2.96
N ARG A 114 2.21 -12.48 3.22
CA ARG A 114 3.29 -11.47 3.21
C ARG A 114 3.32 -10.63 1.92
N GLY A 115 3.04 -11.24 0.77
CA GLY A 115 2.98 -10.56 -0.52
C GLY A 115 1.86 -9.52 -0.63
N ASP A 116 0.69 -9.75 -0.02
CA ASP A 116 -0.42 -8.78 -0.01
C ASP A 116 -0.07 -7.51 0.79
N LEU A 117 0.65 -7.65 1.90
CA LEU A 117 1.12 -6.52 2.70
C LEU A 117 2.13 -5.66 1.95
N LEU A 118 3.06 -6.28 1.22
CA LEU A 118 4.05 -5.55 0.41
C LEU A 118 3.36 -4.71 -0.67
N VAL A 119 2.36 -5.28 -1.36
CA VAL A 119 1.56 -4.56 -2.37
C VAL A 119 0.81 -3.38 -1.73
N ARG A 120 0.25 -3.55 -0.53
CA ARG A 120 -0.45 -2.46 0.18
C ARG A 120 0.49 -1.32 0.56
N VAL A 121 1.71 -1.63 0.99
CA VAL A 121 2.71 -0.62 1.38
C VAL A 121 3.27 0.13 0.18
N THR A 122 3.44 -0.54 -0.95
CA THR A 122 4.04 0.06 -2.16
C THR A 122 2.99 0.62 -3.10
N ALA A 123 2.21 -0.24 -3.75
CA ALA A 123 1.30 0.16 -4.81
C ALA A 123 0.04 0.90 -4.32
N ASP A 124 -0.53 0.51 -3.17
CA ASP A 124 -1.74 1.16 -2.67
C ASP A 124 -1.47 2.57 -2.12
N VAL A 125 -0.26 2.83 -1.62
CA VAL A 125 0.15 4.17 -1.18
C VAL A 125 0.24 5.14 -2.37
N ASP A 126 0.58 4.66 -3.55
CA ASP A 126 0.63 5.47 -4.78
C ASP A 126 -0.76 5.97 -5.21
N ALA A 127 -1.83 5.35 -4.73
CA ALA A 127 -3.20 5.79 -4.98
C ALA A 127 -3.51 7.22 -4.48
N VAL A 128 -2.74 7.74 -3.50
CA VAL A 128 -2.85 9.14 -3.06
C VAL A 128 -2.47 10.09 -4.18
N LEU A 129 -1.38 9.80 -4.87
CA LEU A 129 -0.92 10.59 -6.01
C LEU A 129 -1.98 10.63 -7.11
N ASP A 130 -2.50 9.46 -7.48
CA ASP A 130 -3.55 9.35 -8.48
C ASP A 130 -4.83 10.11 -8.06
N MET A 131 -5.21 10.03 -6.80
CA MET A 131 -6.39 10.72 -6.28
C MET A 131 -6.25 12.25 -6.37
N VAL A 132 -5.10 12.80 -5.97
CA VAL A 132 -4.87 14.25 -5.98
C VAL A 132 -4.72 14.78 -7.40
N VAL A 133 -3.79 14.19 -8.18
CA VAL A 133 -3.37 14.74 -9.48
C VAL A 133 -4.37 14.43 -10.59
N ARG A 134 -4.98 13.23 -10.58
CA ARG A 134 -5.85 12.78 -11.68
C ARG A 134 -7.33 12.89 -11.38
N VAL A 135 -7.73 13.13 -10.12
CA VAL A 135 -9.15 13.21 -9.75
C VAL A 135 -9.50 14.57 -9.14
N ILE A 136 -8.91 14.92 -7.98
CA ILE A 136 -9.33 16.10 -7.21
C ILE A 136 -9.02 17.39 -7.97
N VAL A 137 -7.75 17.60 -8.33
CA VAL A 137 -7.32 18.85 -8.98
C VAL A 137 -8.04 19.04 -10.33
N PRO A 138 -8.10 18.07 -11.26
CA PRO A 138 -8.83 18.24 -12.50
C PRO A 138 -10.33 18.47 -12.32
N ALA A 139 -10.98 17.75 -11.39
CA ALA A 139 -12.42 17.91 -11.14
C ALA A 139 -12.75 19.34 -10.63
N CYS A 140 -11.99 19.84 -9.65
CA CYS A 140 -12.19 21.19 -9.13
C CYS A 140 -11.89 22.25 -10.18
N ALA A 141 -10.78 22.12 -10.93
CA ALA A 141 -10.40 23.06 -11.97
C ALA A 141 -11.43 23.13 -13.10
N SER A 142 -11.88 21.97 -13.58
CA SER A 142 -12.89 21.92 -14.65
C SER A 142 -14.24 22.50 -14.19
N SER A 143 -14.64 22.26 -12.95
CA SER A 143 -15.85 22.88 -12.39
C SER A 143 -15.78 24.40 -12.43
N LEU A 144 -14.62 24.98 -12.05
CA LEU A 144 -14.40 26.43 -12.11
C LEU A 144 -14.47 26.95 -13.55
N VAL A 145 -13.85 26.24 -14.50
CA VAL A 145 -13.85 26.64 -15.92
C VAL A 145 -15.25 26.52 -16.52
N ILE A 146 -16.02 25.46 -16.22
CA ILE A 146 -17.40 25.29 -16.67
C ILE A 146 -18.26 26.47 -16.18
N ILE A 147 -18.20 26.77 -14.88
CA ILE A 147 -18.97 27.86 -14.29
C ILE A 147 -18.58 29.20 -14.93
N GLY A 148 -17.27 29.49 -15.00
CA GLY A 148 -16.78 30.74 -15.59
C GLY A 148 -17.18 30.91 -17.05
N THR A 149 -17.04 29.87 -17.86
CA THR A 149 -17.42 29.88 -19.30
C THR A 149 -18.93 29.99 -19.46
N THR A 150 -19.73 29.28 -18.66
CA THR A 150 -21.21 29.38 -18.71
C THR A 150 -21.69 30.78 -18.36
N VAL A 151 -21.14 31.37 -17.30
CA VAL A 151 -21.47 32.75 -16.91
C VAL A 151 -21.07 33.74 -18.00
N LEU A 152 -19.91 33.57 -18.62
CA LEU A 152 -19.46 34.41 -19.73
C LEU A 152 -20.41 34.33 -20.94
N LEU A 153 -20.77 33.13 -21.36
CA LEU A 153 -21.67 32.92 -22.51
C LEU A 153 -23.09 33.36 -22.24
N ALA A 154 -23.56 33.30 -20.98
CA ALA A 154 -24.87 33.76 -20.58
C ALA A 154 -25.07 35.29 -20.80
N ARG A 155 -23.95 36.05 -20.86
CA ARG A 155 -23.99 37.51 -21.19
C ARG A 155 -24.37 37.78 -22.66
N PHE A 156 -24.16 36.79 -23.53
CA PHE A 156 -24.46 36.90 -24.96
C PHE A 156 -25.75 36.15 -25.31
N SER A 157 -25.97 34.96 -24.77
CA SER A 157 -27.15 34.14 -25.03
C SER A 157 -27.40 33.15 -23.86
N LEU A 158 -28.49 33.39 -23.14
CA LEU A 158 -28.87 32.49 -22.03
C LEU A 158 -29.19 31.08 -22.52
N ALA A 159 -29.82 30.96 -23.69
CA ALA A 159 -30.15 29.67 -24.30
C ALA A 159 -28.86 28.86 -24.67
N SER A 160 -27.87 29.52 -25.27
CA SER A 160 -26.59 28.90 -25.59
C SER A 160 -25.80 28.50 -24.32
N ALA A 161 -25.85 29.30 -23.27
CA ALA A 161 -25.24 28.97 -21.97
C ALA A 161 -25.93 27.76 -21.31
N ALA A 162 -27.26 27.67 -21.39
CA ALA A 162 -28.02 26.54 -20.88
C ALA A 162 -27.67 25.22 -21.64
N VAL A 163 -27.56 25.28 -22.97
CA VAL A 163 -27.13 24.12 -23.78
C VAL A 163 -25.71 23.72 -23.41
N LEU A 164 -24.78 24.68 -23.24
CA LEU A 164 -23.43 24.37 -22.79
C LEU A 164 -23.41 23.67 -21.44
N LEU A 165 -24.15 24.21 -20.46
CA LEU A 165 -24.21 23.64 -19.12
C LEU A 165 -24.80 22.21 -19.13
N LEU A 166 -25.88 22.00 -19.91
CA LEU A 166 -26.53 20.71 -20.05
C LEU A 166 -25.58 19.69 -20.71
N SER A 167 -24.92 20.07 -21.79
CA SER A 167 -23.93 19.20 -22.49
C SER A 167 -22.72 18.92 -21.60
N ALA A 168 -22.25 19.91 -20.82
CA ALA A 168 -21.19 19.72 -19.85
C ALA A 168 -21.58 18.75 -18.73
N LEU A 169 -22.79 18.86 -18.20
CA LEU A 169 -23.33 17.94 -17.19
C LEU A 169 -23.46 16.51 -17.75
N LEU A 170 -23.95 16.39 -19.00
CA LEU A 170 -24.03 15.11 -19.68
C LEU A 170 -22.63 14.47 -19.84
N ALA A 171 -21.65 15.24 -20.29
CA ALA A 171 -20.29 14.76 -20.53
C ALA A 171 -19.51 14.48 -19.23
N ALA A 172 -19.64 15.33 -18.22
CA ALA A 172 -18.84 15.25 -16.99
C ALA A 172 -19.44 14.33 -15.91
N VAL A 173 -20.76 14.14 -15.90
CA VAL A 173 -21.45 13.37 -14.84
C VAL A 173 -22.15 12.15 -15.41
N VAL A 174 -23.03 12.33 -16.41
CA VAL A 174 -23.89 11.25 -16.91
C VAL A 174 -23.09 10.18 -17.65
N MET A 175 -22.21 10.57 -18.59
CA MET A 175 -21.41 9.64 -19.35
C MET A 175 -20.43 8.84 -18.50
N PRO A 176 -19.65 9.43 -17.57
CA PRO A 176 -18.83 8.68 -16.63
C PRO A 176 -19.63 7.74 -15.73
N ALA A 177 -20.80 8.17 -15.25
CA ALA A 177 -21.68 7.31 -14.43
C ALA A 177 -22.20 6.09 -15.20
N ILE A 178 -22.62 6.27 -16.45
CA ILE A 178 -23.04 5.17 -17.33
C ILE A 178 -21.85 4.23 -17.59
N THR A 179 -20.70 4.77 -17.99
CA THR A 179 -19.48 4.01 -18.21
C THR A 179 -19.09 3.18 -16.99
N GLN A 180 -19.11 3.81 -15.80
CA GLN A 180 -18.78 3.13 -14.55
C GLN A 180 -19.76 2.00 -14.23
N ARG A 181 -21.06 2.19 -14.47
CA ARG A 181 -22.06 1.13 -14.26
C ARG A 181 -21.85 -0.04 -15.23
N LEU A 182 -21.59 0.24 -16.51
CA LEU A 182 -21.36 -0.78 -17.53
C LEU A 182 -20.04 -1.56 -17.30
N SER A 183 -19.00 -0.87 -16.84
CA SER A 183 -17.67 -1.48 -16.63
C SER A 183 -17.51 -2.12 -15.25
N ARG A 184 -18.36 -1.81 -14.26
CA ARG A 184 -18.16 -2.19 -12.85
C ARG A 184 -17.89 -3.69 -12.66
N ALA A 185 -18.69 -4.56 -13.27
CA ALA A 185 -18.54 -6.01 -13.15
C ALA A 185 -17.24 -6.50 -13.80
N ALA A 186 -16.87 -5.94 -14.97
CA ALA A 186 -15.63 -6.26 -15.65
C ALA A 186 -14.41 -5.72 -14.86
N ASP A 187 -14.45 -4.45 -14.44
CA ASP A 187 -13.35 -3.82 -13.70
C ASP A 187 -13.08 -4.49 -12.35
N SER A 188 -14.10 -4.99 -11.65
CA SER A 188 -13.94 -5.72 -10.38
C SER A 188 -13.27 -7.08 -10.55
N SER A 189 -13.40 -7.72 -11.72
CA SER A 189 -12.79 -9.02 -12.03
C SER A 189 -11.34 -8.91 -12.55
N LEU A 190 -10.91 -7.73 -13.04
CA LEU A 190 -9.59 -7.57 -13.66
C LEU A 190 -8.43 -7.80 -12.68
N VAL A 191 -8.51 -7.23 -11.46
CA VAL A 191 -7.43 -7.35 -10.48
C VAL A 191 -7.28 -8.79 -9.98
N PRO A 192 -8.35 -9.49 -9.55
CA PRO A 192 -8.27 -10.91 -9.19
C PRO A 192 -7.76 -11.80 -10.32
N LEU A 193 -8.22 -11.60 -11.56
CA LEU A 193 -7.79 -12.40 -12.71
C LEU A 193 -6.30 -12.18 -13.04
N ARG A 194 -5.81 -10.94 -12.96
CA ARG A 194 -4.37 -10.66 -13.11
C ARG A 194 -3.54 -11.30 -12.01
N GLY A 195 -4.03 -11.29 -10.77
CA GLY A 195 -3.40 -11.99 -9.66
C GLY A 195 -3.33 -13.49 -9.91
N GLN A 196 -4.45 -14.12 -10.29
CA GLN A 196 -4.49 -15.55 -10.63
C GLN A 196 -3.53 -15.89 -11.77
N LEU A 197 -3.52 -15.09 -12.85
CA LEU A 197 -2.61 -15.31 -13.97
C LEU A 197 -1.13 -15.21 -13.54
N ALA A 198 -0.79 -14.22 -12.73
CA ALA A 198 0.56 -14.06 -12.20
C ALA A 198 0.97 -15.23 -11.29
N ASP A 199 0.07 -15.70 -10.42
CA ASP A 199 0.32 -16.83 -9.53
C ASP A 199 0.51 -18.12 -10.32
N ARG A 200 -0.36 -18.42 -11.30
CA ARG A 200 -0.25 -19.58 -12.17
C ARG A 200 1.01 -19.55 -13.05
N THR A 201 1.36 -18.36 -13.57
CA THR A 201 2.61 -18.21 -14.35
C THR A 201 3.84 -18.41 -13.49
N ARG A 202 3.83 -17.95 -12.25
CA ARG A 202 4.93 -18.17 -11.29
C ARG A 202 5.05 -19.66 -10.93
N GLU A 203 3.94 -20.33 -10.66
CA GLU A 203 3.88 -21.76 -10.39
C GLU A 203 4.46 -22.56 -11.56
N LEU A 204 4.01 -22.27 -12.80
CA LEU A 204 4.56 -22.87 -14.01
C LEU A 204 6.08 -22.67 -14.13
N ALA A 205 6.58 -21.46 -13.89
CA ALA A 205 8.00 -21.16 -13.99
C ALA A 205 8.83 -21.83 -12.88
N HIS A 206 8.31 -21.87 -11.65
CA HIS A 206 9.00 -22.45 -10.50
C HIS A 206 9.07 -23.99 -10.56
N CYS A 207 7.99 -24.62 -11.00
CA CYS A 207 7.88 -26.08 -11.10
C CYS A 207 8.23 -26.60 -12.50
N ALA A 208 8.75 -25.78 -13.41
CA ALA A 208 9.01 -26.17 -14.79
C ALA A 208 9.84 -27.47 -14.94
N PRO A 209 10.94 -27.69 -14.18
CA PRO A 209 11.70 -28.95 -14.25
C PRO A 209 10.86 -30.19 -13.88
N ASP A 210 10.06 -30.07 -12.80
CA ASP A 210 9.21 -31.18 -12.33
C ASP A 210 8.09 -31.47 -13.32
N LEU A 211 7.46 -30.42 -13.86
CA LEU A 211 6.38 -30.54 -14.86
C LEU A 211 6.87 -31.27 -16.12
N VAL A 212 8.07 -30.95 -16.59
CA VAL A 212 8.68 -31.63 -17.73
C VAL A 212 8.99 -33.10 -17.39
N ALA A 213 9.55 -33.37 -16.21
CA ALA A 213 9.86 -34.71 -15.76
C ALA A 213 8.62 -35.61 -15.67
N TYR A 214 7.47 -35.08 -15.27
CA TYR A 214 6.20 -35.80 -15.16
C TYR A 214 5.31 -35.72 -16.39
N GLY A 215 5.70 -34.97 -17.44
CA GLY A 215 4.90 -34.78 -18.66
C GLY A 215 3.59 -34.03 -18.44
N ALA A 216 3.53 -33.17 -17.40
CA ALA A 216 2.32 -32.47 -16.98
C ALA A 216 2.23 -31.01 -17.51
N GLN A 217 3.22 -30.55 -18.31
CA GLN A 217 3.33 -29.17 -18.79
C GLN A 217 2.10 -28.71 -19.57
N ASP A 218 1.53 -29.57 -20.43
CA ASP A 218 0.39 -29.18 -21.28
C ASP A 218 -0.89 -28.91 -20.47
N ALA A 219 -1.12 -29.68 -19.41
CA ALA A 219 -2.29 -29.49 -18.53
C ALA A 219 -2.21 -28.17 -17.76
N ILE A 220 -1.03 -27.83 -17.21
CA ILE A 220 -0.83 -26.57 -16.48
C ILE A 220 -0.86 -25.37 -17.44
N LEU A 221 -0.29 -25.53 -18.64
CA LEU A 221 -0.36 -24.49 -19.67
C LEU A 221 -1.81 -24.22 -20.10
N ALA A 222 -2.63 -25.26 -20.23
CA ALA A 222 -4.06 -25.09 -20.55
C ALA A 222 -4.80 -24.29 -19.47
N ASP A 223 -4.51 -24.52 -18.19
CA ASP A 223 -5.09 -23.76 -17.07
C ASP A 223 -4.67 -22.28 -17.10
N VAL A 224 -3.39 -21.98 -17.38
CA VAL A 224 -2.89 -20.60 -17.58
C VAL A 224 -3.64 -19.91 -18.73
N LEU A 225 -3.78 -20.60 -19.87
CA LEU A 225 -4.48 -20.07 -21.04
C LEU A 225 -5.98 -19.86 -20.79
N GLU A 226 -6.61 -20.68 -19.97
CA GLU A 226 -8.01 -20.48 -19.56
C GLU A 226 -8.16 -19.19 -18.74
N VAL A 227 -7.31 -18.97 -17.74
CA VAL A 227 -7.30 -17.74 -16.94
C VAL A 227 -7.04 -16.51 -17.83
N ASP A 228 -6.09 -16.59 -18.78
CA ASP A 228 -5.80 -15.52 -19.73
C ASP A 228 -7.00 -15.22 -20.65
N SER A 229 -7.74 -16.24 -21.09
CA SER A 229 -8.92 -16.05 -21.92
C SER A 229 -10.05 -15.32 -21.17
N ARG A 230 -10.23 -15.65 -19.88
CA ARG A 230 -11.17 -14.95 -18.98
C ARG A 230 -10.75 -13.49 -18.77
N LEU A 231 -9.46 -13.24 -18.56
CA LEU A 231 -8.89 -11.90 -18.43
C LEU A 231 -9.13 -11.07 -19.69
N ARG A 232 -8.81 -11.60 -20.86
CA ARG A 232 -9.07 -10.95 -22.17
C ARG A 232 -10.53 -10.59 -22.36
N THR A 233 -11.44 -11.49 -21.98
CA THR A 233 -12.87 -11.23 -22.07
C THR A 233 -13.31 -10.09 -21.16
N ALA A 234 -12.80 -10.04 -19.92
CA ALA A 234 -13.07 -8.94 -19.00
C ALA A 234 -12.47 -7.61 -19.51
N GLU A 235 -11.25 -7.63 -20.04
CA GLU A 235 -10.61 -6.44 -20.62
C GLU A 235 -11.37 -5.90 -21.84
N LYS A 236 -11.86 -6.78 -22.72
CA LYS A 236 -12.69 -6.42 -23.86
C LYS A 236 -13.99 -5.74 -23.43
N ARG A 237 -14.68 -6.28 -22.41
CA ARG A 237 -15.92 -5.68 -21.87
C ARG A 237 -15.64 -4.31 -21.26
N ALA A 238 -14.58 -4.18 -20.49
CA ALA A 238 -14.16 -2.91 -19.90
C ALA A 238 -13.78 -1.88 -20.99
N ALA A 239 -13.09 -2.29 -22.05
CA ALA A 239 -12.74 -1.44 -23.19
C ALA A 239 -13.99 -0.95 -23.95
N TRP A 240 -14.98 -1.81 -24.18
CA TRP A 240 -16.26 -1.43 -24.77
C TRP A 240 -17.01 -0.38 -23.92
N GLY A 241 -17.08 -0.57 -22.60
CA GLY A 241 -17.67 0.43 -21.72
C GLY A 241 -16.98 1.80 -21.81
N ARG A 242 -15.64 1.81 -21.88
CA ARG A 242 -14.86 3.05 -22.08
C ARG A 242 -15.14 3.69 -23.44
N GLY A 243 -15.17 2.87 -24.50
CA GLY A 243 -15.47 3.33 -25.86
C GLY A 243 -16.84 4.01 -25.97
N LEU A 244 -17.86 3.41 -25.37
CA LEU A 244 -19.21 3.99 -25.31
C LEU A 244 -19.22 5.32 -24.55
N GLY A 245 -18.50 5.43 -23.44
CA GLY A 245 -18.36 6.69 -22.69
C GLY A 245 -17.72 7.79 -23.51
N THR A 246 -16.62 7.49 -24.20
CA THR A 246 -15.95 8.44 -25.09
C THR A 246 -16.82 8.84 -26.27
N ALA A 247 -17.50 7.88 -26.92
CA ALA A 247 -18.43 8.16 -27.99
C ALA A 247 -19.58 9.09 -27.54
N GLY A 248 -20.14 8.83 -26.35
CA GLY A 248 -21.17 9.69 -25.76
C GLY A 248 -20.68 11.12 -25.48
N GLN A 249 -19.44 11.27 -25.02
CA GLN A 249 -18.82 12.61 -24.83
C GLN A 249 -18.66 13.36 -26.16
N ILE A 250 -18.18 12.68 -27.22
CA ILE A 250 -18.03 13.28 -28.54
C ILE A 250 -19.41 13.66 -29.12
N LEU A 251 -20.43 12.82 -28.96
CA LEU A 251 -21.79 13.14 -29.37
C LEU A 251 -22.34 14.34 -28.62
N ALA A 252 -22.14 14.41 -27.28
CA ALA A 252 -22.54 15.57 -26.48
C ALA A 252 -21.89 16.86 -26.96
N ALA A 253 -20.59 16.81 -27.31
CA ALA A 253 -19.86 17.95 -27.89
C ALA A 253 -20.44 18.36 -29.24
N GLY A 254 -20.67 17.39 -30.13
CA GLY A 254 -21.27 17.66 -31.46
C GLY A 254 -22.66 18.27 -31.36
N LEU A 255 -23.51 17.71 -30.49
CA LEU A 255 -24.86 18.27 -30.24
C LEU A 255 -24.80 19.68 -29.66
N ALA A 256 -23.85 19.96 -28.76
CA ALA A 256 -23.65 21.30 -28.19
C ALA A 256 -23.28 22.33 -29.29
N VAL A 257 -22.38 21.95 -30.20
CA VAL A 257 -21.96 22.79 -31.33
C VAL A 257 -23.12 23.04 -32.29
N VAL A 258 -23.84 21.99 -32.71
CA VAL A 258 -25.00 22.11 -33.61
C VAL A 258 -26.11 22.95 -32.98
N SER A 259 -26.42 22.70 -31.72
CA SER A 259 -27.43 23.50 -30.99
C SER A 259 -27.02 24.95 -30.82
N ALA A 260 -25.74 25.23 -30.53
CA ALA A 260 -25.21 26.59 -30.43
C ALA A 260 -25.26 27.32 -31.79
N LEU A 261 -24.97 26.61 -32.90
CA LEU A 261 -25.09 27.16 -34.24
C LEU A 261 -26.54 27.48 -34.60
N TRP A 262 -27.49 26.60 -34.30
CA TRP A 262 -28.91 26.78 -34.57
C TRP A 262 -29.51 27.94 -33.76
N ILE A 263 -29.29 27.95 -32.44
CA ILE A 263 -29.78 28.98 -31.52
C ILE A 263 -29.12 30.33 -31.86
N GLY A 264 -27.80 30.34 -32.02
CA GLY A 264 -27.03 31.53 -32.33
C GLY A 264 -27.31 32.06 -33.73
N GLY A 265 -27.52 31.18 -34.73
CA GLY A 265 -27.91 31.54 -36.10
C GLY A 265 -29.25 32.27 -36.14
N ASN A 266 -30.27 31.76 -35.43
CA ASN A 266 -31.55 32.46 -35.29
C ASN A 266 -31.38 33.82 -34.58
N ALA A 267 -30.54 33.91 -33.55
CA ALA A 267 -30.27 35.17 -32.85
C ALA A 267 -29.54 36.22 -33.73
N VAL A 268 -28.73 35.76 -34.70
CA VAL A 268 -28.12 36.65 -35.74
C VAL A 268 -29.19 37.10 -36.73
N ALA A 269 -30.03 36.17 -37.21
CA ALA A 269 -31.13 36.52 -38.12
C ALA A 269 -32.09 37.54 -37.53
N ASP A 270 -32.37 37.43 -36.24
CA ASP A 270 -33.18 38.40 -35.47
C ASP A 270 -32.42 39.70 -35.12
N GLY A 271 -31.17 39.86 -35.49
CA GLY A 271 -30.34 41.03 -35.21
C GLY A 271 -29.94 41.19 -33.72
N ARG A 272 -30.15 40.17 -32.87
CA ARG A 272 -29.84 40.20 -31.45
C ARG A 272 -28.35 40.10 -31.14
N ILE A 273 -27.58 39.39 -31.97
CA ILE A 273 -26.13 39.25 -31.85
C ILE A 273 -25.47 39.36 -33.25
N GLY A 274 -24.19 39.77 -33.27
CA GLY A 274 -23.41 39.81 -34.51
C GLY A 274 -22.75 38.44 -34.83
N GLY A 275 -22.40 38.21 -36.11
CA GLY A 275 -21.77 36.96 -36.58
C GLY A 275 -20.47 36.61 -35.84
N ARG A 276 -19.70 37.60 -35.36
CA ARG A 276 -18.50 37.41 -34.54
C ARG A 276 -18.79 36.70 -33.23
N ILE A 277 -19.91 37.08 -32.55
CA ILE A 277 -20.34 36.46 -31.31
C ILE A 277 -20.85 35.03 -31.59
N LEU A 278 -21.52 34.80 -32.73
CA LEU A 278 -21.94 33.48 -33.17
C LEU A 278 -20.73 32.52 -33.27
N ALA A 279 -19.62 32.95 -33.85
CA ALA A 279 -18.41 32.13 -33.95
C ALA A 279 -17.88 31.74 -32.55
N VAL A 280 -17.88 32.66 -31.60
CA VAL A 280 -17.49 32.39 -30.22
C VAL A 280 -18.44 31.38 -29.55
N LEU A 281 -19.78 31.59 -29.69
CA LEU A 281 -20.79 30.70 -29.12
C LEU A 281 -20.69 29.26 -29.64
N VAL A 282 -20.32 29.07 -30.92
CA VAL A 282 -20.21 27.75 -31.56
C VAL A 282 -18.90 27.05 -31.20
N LEU A 283 -17.76 27.75 -31.19
CA LEU A 283 -16.45 27.12 -30.99
C LEU A 283 -16.03 26.99 -29.52
N THR A 284 -16.57 27.80 -28.62
CA THR A 284 -16.27 27.70 -27.17
C THR A 284 -16.72 26.37 -26.57
N PRO A 285 -17.92 25.81 -26.84
CA PRO A 285 -18.30 24.46 -26.42
C PRO A 285 -17.32 23.38 -26.85
N LEU A 286 -16.79 23.45 -28.05
CA LEU A 286 -15.83 22.48 -28.57
C LEU A 286 -14.54 22.45 -27.72
N ALA A 287 -13.99 23.63 -27.42
CA ALA A 287 -12.82 23.74 -26.55
C ALA A 287 -13.08 23.26 -25.11
N LEU A 288 -14.28 23.54 -24.57
CA LEU A 288 -14.65 23.09 -23.25
C LEU A 288 -14.78 21.56 -23.18
N HIS A 289 -15.31 20.91 -24.24
CA HIS A 289 -15.46 19.46 -24.28
C HIS A 289 -14.11 18.73 -24.37
N GLU A 290 -13.06 19.34 -24.93
CA GLU A 290 -11.69 18.80 -24.89
C GLU A 290 -11.21 18.60 -23.43
N VAL A 291 -11.59 19.52 -22.55
CA VAL A 291 -11.27 19.43 -21.11
C VAL A 291 -11.95 18.22 -20.45
N PHE A 292 -13.13 17.78 -20.97
CA PHE A 292 -13.89 16.66 -20.40
C PHE A 292 -13.36 15.28 -20.79
N GLY A 293 -12.51 15.16 -21.78
CA GLY A 293 -11.91 13.89 -22.17
C GLY A 293 -11.20 13.17 -21.01
N ALA A 294 -10.68 13.95 -20.06
CA ALA A 294 -10.04 13.42 -18.86
C ALA A 294 -11.02 12.82 -17.81
N PHE A 295 -12.33 13.17 -17.82
CA PHE A 295 -13.27 12.76 -16.77
C PHE A 295 -13.59 11.28 -16.75
N THR A 296 -13.67 10.63 -17.92
CA THR A 296 -13.93 9.19 -17.99
C THR A 296 -12.79 8.41 -17.33
N GLY A 297 -11.54 8.80 -17.59
CA GLY A 297 -10.34 8.25 -16.95
C GLY A 297 -10.31 8.58 -15.44
N ALA A 298 -10.68 9.80 -15.06
CA ALA A 298 -10.73 10.23 -13.67
C ALA A 298 -11.73 9.42 -12.83
N ALA A 299 -12.91 9.09 -13.37
CA ALA A 299 -13.92 8.29 -12.69
C ALA A 299 -13.42 6.86 -12.38
N GLN A 300 -12.71 6.24 -13.31
CA GLN A 300 -12.08 4.93 -13.11
C GLN A 300 -10.93 5.00 -12.11
N THR A 301 -10.06 6.02 -12.25
CA THR A 301 -8.96 6.28 -11.31
C THR A 301 -9.49 6.51 -9.91
N HIS A 302 -10.58 7.28 -9.75
CA HIS A 302 -11.25 7.49 -8.47
C HIS A 302 -11.68 6.15 -7.83
N THR A 303 -12.32 5.26 -8.60
CA THR A 303 -12.78 3.96 -8.06
C THR A 303 -11.61 3.10 -7.60
N ARG A 304 -10.53 3.03 -8.39
CA ARG A 304 -9.32 2.26 -8.04
C ARG A 304 -8.59 2.84 -6.85
N ALA A 305 -8.37 4.16 -6.86
CA ALA A 305 -7.69 4.85 -5.78
C ALA A 305 -8.47 4.76 -4.46
N MET A 306 -9.81 4.84 -4.50
CA MET A 306 -10.65 4.65 -3.31
C MET A 306 -10.55 3.24 -2.75
N ALA A 307 -10.53 2.20 -3.59
CA ALA A 307 -10.36 0.83 -3.14
C ALA A 307 -8.96 0.60 -2.53
N ALA A 308 -7.90 1.15 -3.13
CA ALA A 308 -6.55 1.09 -2.59
C ALA A 308 -6.42 1.83 -1.25
N LEU A 309 -6.93 3.06 -1.15
CA LEU A 309 -6.94 3.83 0.09
C LEU A 309 -7.78 3.18 1.20
N GLN A 310 -8.83 2.44 0.84
CA GLN A 310 -9.60 1.67 1.82
C GLN A 310 -8.76 0.53 2.40
N ARG A 311 -8.02 -0.23 1.58
CA ARG A 311 -7.10 -1.27 2.07
C ARG A 311 -5.98 -0.70 2.95
N VAL A 312 -5.45 0.47 2.60
CA VAL A 312 -4.48 1.17 3.45
C VAL A 312 -5.10 1.61 4.77
N ALA A 313 -6.34 2.12 4.75
CA ALA A 313 -7.06 2.49 5.97
C ALA A 313 -7.28 1.28 6.90
N GLU A 314 -7.58 0.10 6.34
CA GLU A 314 -7.69 -1.15 7.12
C GLU A 314 -6.37 -1.51 7.84
N VAL A 315 -5.22 -1.27 7.20
CA VAL A 315 -3.90 -1.46 7.83
C VAL A 315 -3.66 -0.44 8.94
N LEU A 316 -4.04 0.81 8.72
CA LEU A 316 -3.88 1.87 9.72
C LEU A 316 -4.81 1.69 10.94
N ASP A 317 -5.97 1.08 10.74
CA ASP A 317 -6.96 0.80 11.79
C ASP A 317 -6.70 -0.56 12.50
N ALA A 318 -5.76 -1.38 11.98
CA ALA A 318 -5.44 -2.67 12.59
C ALA A 318 -5.04 -2.49 14.06
N PRO A 319 -5.47 -3.37 14.97
CA PRO A 319 -5.11 -3.27 16.39
C PRO A 319 -3.59 -3.30 16.56
N GLN A 320 -3.07 -2.47 17.44
CA GLN A 320 -1.67 -2.55 17.85
C GLN A 320 -1.50 -3.81 18.67
N VAL A 321 -0.54 -4.61 18.29
CA VAL A 321 -0.13 -5.82 19.00
C VAL A 321 1.30 -5.59 19.47
N GLY A 322 1.57 -5.87 20.72
CA GLY A 322 2.86 -5.53 21.32
C GLY A 322 2.98 -4.00 21.45
N VAL A 323 2.41 -3.46 22.47
CA VAL A 323 2.78 -2.14 22.97
C VAL A 323 4.18 -2.35 23.54
N GLY A 324 5.20 -2.01 22.75
CA GLY A 324 6.60 -2.21 23.04
C GLY A 324 6.90 -2.37 24.52
N ASP A 325 7.74 -3.30 24.88
CA ASP A 325 8.08 -3.70 26.23
C ASP A 325 6.85 -3.92 27.11
N SER A 326 6.39 -5.18 27.18
CA SER A 326 5.51 -5.59 28.28
C SER A 326 6.09 -4.99 29.55
N PRO A 327 5.29 -4.36 30.42
CA PRO A 327 5.81 -3.79 31.66
C PRO A 327 6.56 -4.91 32.37
N THR A 328 7.89 -4.87 32.26
CA THR A 328 8.77 -5.80 32.92
C THR A 328 8.53 -5.55 34.41
N ALA A 329 7.82 -6.44 35.05
CA ALA A 329 7.70 -6.38 36.50
C ALA A 329 9.12 -6.35 37.05
N ALA A 330 9.40 -5.46 38.00
CA ALA A 330 10.73 -5.34 38.58
C ALA A 330 11.21 -6.74 38.99
N ALA A 331 12.38 -7.13 38.48
CA ALA A 331 12.97 -8.43 38.76
C ALA A 331 13.09 -8.62 40.28
N SER A 332 12.45 -9.64 40.78
CA SER A 332 12.50 -10.05 42.20
C SER A 332 12.93 -11.51 42.23
N GLU A 333 13.93 -11.83 43.04
CA GLU A 333 14.44 -13.20 43.16
C GLU A 333 13.37 -14.23 43.60
N GLU A 334 12.24 -13.76 44.15
CA GLU A 334 11.13 -14.61 44.62
C GLU A 334 10.02 -14.82 43.59
N LYS A 335 10.06 -14.17 42.40
CA LYS A 335 9.00 -14.29 41.40
C LYS A 335 9.42 -15.19 40.25
N PRO A 336 8.51 -16.09 39.80
CA PRO A 336 8.77 -16.90 38.60
C PRO A 336 8.98 -16.02 37.36
N SER A 337 9.86 -16.45 36.46
CA SER A 337 10.15 -15.71 35.22
C SER A 337 8.97 -15.67 34.27
N LEU A 338 8.08 -16.67 34.31
CA LEU A 338 6.86 -16.74 33.52
C LEU A 338 5.70 -17.24 34.38
N VAL A 339 4.58 -16.53 34.33
CA VAL A 339 3.30 -16.96 34.92
C VAL A 339 2.20 -16.81 33.90
N ILE A 340 1.52 -17.91 33.60
CA ILE A 340 0.36 -17.98 32.71
C ILE A 340 -0.83 -18.49 33.53
N GLU A 341 -1.93 -17.73 33.55
CA GLU A 341 -3.16 -18.06 34.28
C GLU A 341 -4.37 -18.02 33.35
N GLU A 342 -5.08 -19.15 33.28
CA GLU A 342 -6.32 -19.35 32.51
C GLU A 342 -6.24 -18.81 31.06
N LEU A 343 -5.05 -18.90 30.47
CA LEU A 343 -4.76 -18.28 29.17
C LEU A 343 -5.51 -18.96 28.03
N THR A 344 -6.20 -18.15 27.23
CA THR A 344 -6.77 -18.55 25.96
C THR A 344 -6.04 -17.81 24.83
N VAL A 345 -5.44 -18.57 23.91
CA VAL A 345 -4.67 -18.02 22.79
C VAL A 345 -5.33 -18.30 21.45
N GLY A 346 -5.20 -17.36 20.55
CA GLY A 346 -5.69 -17.43 19.17
C GLY A 346 -5.36 -16.17 18.42
N TRP A 347 -5.48 -16.21 17.10
CA TRP A 347 -5.29 -15.02 16.28
C TRP A 347 -6.51 -14.09 16.42
N PRO A 348 -6.32 -12.77 16.44
CA PRO A 348 -7.42 -11.81 16.51
C PRO A 348 -8.43 -12.00 15.37
N GLY A 349 -9.67 -12.33 15.75
CA GLY A 349 -10.77 -12.59 14.80
C GLY A 349 -10.94 -14.06 14.39
N ASP A 350 -10.07 -14.97 14.82
CA ASP A 350 -10.17 -16.41 14.59
C ASP A 350 -10.65 -17.14 15.87
N GLN A 351 -10.95 -18.43 15.73
CA GLN A 351 -11.32 -19.27 16.86
C GLN A 351 -10.10 -19.49 17.77
N PRO A 352 -10.32 -19.67 19.10
CA PRO A 352 -9.25 -20.05 20.02
C PRO A 352 -8.53 -21.32 19.57
N VAL A 353 -7.19 -21.30 19.66
CA VAL A 353 -6.35 -22.45 19.32
C VAL A 353 -6.04 -23.28 20.56
N LEU A 354 -5.75 -22.61 21.70
CA LEU A 354 -5.59 -23.22 23.01
C LEU A 354 -6.44 -22.47 24.02
N SER A 355 -7.00 -23.17 24.99
CA SER A 355 -7.83 -22.59 26.05
C SER A 355 -7.42 -23.14 27.41
N ASN A 356 -7.57 -22.31 28.45
CA ASN A 356 -7.30 -22.66 29.84
C ASN A 356 -5.87 -23.16 30.10
N VAL A 357 -4.89 -22.48 29.47
CA VAL A 357 -3.46 -22.78 29.66
C VAL A 357 -3.02 -22.19 31.01
N ASN A 358 -2.43 -23.03 31.85
CA ASN A 358 -1.82 -22.63 33.10
C ASN A 358 -0.39 -23.16 33.14
N LEU A 359 0.60 -22.28 33.29
CA LEU A 359 2.01 -22.62 33.32
C LEU A 359 2.81 -21.61 34.12
N GLN A 360 3.68 -22.11 34.99
CA GLN A 360 4.65 -21.28 35.70
C GLN A 360 6.04 -21.84 35.45
N VAL A 361 7.01 -20.96 35.22
CA VAL A 361 8.42 -21.30 34.99
C VAL A 361 9.27 -20.42 35.88
N ALA A 362 10.02 -21.04 36.75
CA ALA A 362 10.92 -20.35 37.69
C ALA A 362 12.20 -19.88 36.97
N ALA A 363 12.94 -18.96 37.60
CA ALA A 363 14.26 -18.54 37.13
C ALA A 363 15.20 -19.78 37.11
N GLY A 364 15.89 -19.95 35.97
CA GLY A 364 16.77 -21.12 35.75
C GLY A 364 16.05 -22.43 35.41
N GLU A 365 14.74 -22.52 35.56
CA GLU A 365 13.96 -23.72 35.15
C GLU A 365 13.80 -23.81 33.64
N SER A 366 13.87 -25.03 33.14
CA SER A 366 13.65 -25.37 31.72
C SER A 366 12.41 -26.24 31.54
N VAL A 367 11.45 -25.80 30.73
CA VAL A 367 10.20 -26.53 30.45
C VAL A 367 10.08 -26.84 28.96
N ALA A 368 9.99 -28.13 28.64
CA ALA A 368 9.70 -28.55 27.28
C ALA A 368 8.18 -28.51 27.01
N ILE A 369 7.76 -27.80 25.95
CA ILE A 369 6.38 -27.79 25.46
C ILE A 369 6.27 -28.79 24.31
N VAL A 370 5.50 -29.86 24.53
CA VAL A 370 5.33 -30.96 23.59
C VAL A 370 3.87 -31.05 23.16
N GLY A 371 3.62 -31.28 21.89
CA GLY A 371 2.27 -31.44 21.35
C GLY A 371 2.27 -31.62 19.83
N ARG A 372 1.13 -32.00 19.26
CA ARG A 372 0.99 -32.24 17.81
C ARG A 372 1.32 -30.97 17.02
N SER A 373 1.84 -31.15 15.78
CA SER A 373 2.04 -30.01 14.88
C SER A 373 0.70 -29.31 14.59
N GLY A 374 0.72 -27.98 14.58
CA GLY A 374 -0.48 -27.15 14.35
C GLY A 374 -1.38 -26.94 15.57
N ILE A 375 -1.09 -27.51 16.77
CA ILE A 375 -1.93 -27.36 17.96
C ILE A 375 -1.88 -25.94 18.56
N GLY A 376 -0.93 -25.08 18.17
CA GLY A 376 -0.83 -23.70 18.64
C GLY A 376 0.38 -23.38 19.51
N LYS A 377 1.42 -24.21 19.52
CA LYS A 377 2.65 -23.97 20.31
C LYS A 377 3.33 -22.64 19.94
N THR A 378 3.50 -22.37 18.65
CA THR A 378 4.08 -21.11 18.16
C THR A 378 3.14 -19.91 18.43
N THR A 379 1.81 -20.12 18.43
CA THR A 379 0.84 -19.09 18.82
C THR A 379 0.96 -18.75 20.31
N LEU A 380 1.15 -19.77 21.15
CA LEU A 380 1.42 -19.59 22.58
C LEU A 380 2.73 -18.82 22.80
N ALA A 381 3.82 -19.19 22.13
CA ALA A 381 5.09 -18.46 22.17
C ALA A 381 4.91 -16.98 21.76
N ALA A 382 4.18 -16.73 20.67
CA ALA A 382 3.89 -15.37 20.20
C ALA A 382 3.06 -14.57 21.22
N THR A 383 2.14 -15.22 21.95
CA THR A 383 1.37 -14.57 23.02
C THR A 383 2.24 -14.28 24.25
N ILE A 384 3.14 -15.18 24.65
CA ILE A 384 4.10 -14.95 25.72
C ILE A 384 5.01 -13.77 25.41
N MET A 385 5.43 -13.62 24.16
CA MET A 385 6.22 -12.47 23.69
C MET A 385 5.43 -11.17 23.57
N GLY A 386 4.11 -11.16 23.82
CA GLY A 386 3.25 -10.01 23.61
C GLY A 386 3.01 -9.65 22.13
N LEU A 387 3.38 -10.52 21.18
CA LEU A 387 3.15 -10.31 19.74
C LEU A 387 1.70 -10.54 19.34
N ILE A 388 0.98 -11.40 20.08
CA ILE A 388 -0.44 -11.66 19.92
C ILE A 388 -1.11 -11.40 21.27
N PRO A 389 -2.16 -10.56 21.35
CA PRO A 389 -2.86 -10.35 22.60
C PRO A 389 -3.57 -11.64 23.02
N PRO A 390 -3.62 -11.95 24.33
CA PRO A 390 -4.43 -13.06 24.83
C PRO A 390 -5.91 -12.80 24.53
N LEU A 391 -6.64 -13.86 24.16
CA LEU A 391 -8.11 -13.78 24.01
C LEU A 391 -8.80 -13.76 25.37
N ALA A 392 -8.22 -14.45 26.38
CA ALA A 392 -8.62 -14.41 27.78
C ALA A 392 -7.44 -14.85 28.66
N GLY A 393 -7.49 -14.57 29.95
CA GLY A 393 -6.43 -14.89 30.92
C GLY A 393 -5.29 -13.87 30.91
N THR A 394 -4.22 -14.21 31.63
CA THR A 394 -3.06 -13.33 31.80
C THR A 394 -1.73 -14.03 31.53
N VAL A 395 -0.76 -13.26 31.02
CA VAL A 395 0.64 -13.66 30.89
C VAL A 395 1.49 -12.60 31.57
N THR A 396 2.28 -12.99 32.52
CA THR A 396 3.23 -12.12 33.22
C THR A 396 4.64 -12.68 33.04
N THR A 397 5.57 -11.85 32.60
CA THR A 397 6.99 -12.20 32.48
C THR A 397 7.82 -11.26 33.34
N THR A 398 8.86 -11.80 34.00
CA THR A 398 9.89 -11.02 34.68
C THR A 398 11.18 -11.12 33.84
N GLY A 399 11.87 -10.00 33.62
CA GLY A 399 13.05 -9.96 32.75
C GLY A 399 12.71 -9.83 31.27
N ARG A 400 13.73 -9.95 30.43
CA ARG A 400 13.59 -9.84 28.97
C ARG A 400 13.19 -11.17 28.35
N VAL A 401 12.27 -11.12 27.40
CA VAL A 401 11.90 -12.29 26.60
C VAL A 401 12.76 -12.32 25.35
N ARG A 402 13.53 -13.39 25.18
CA ARG A 402 14.36 -13.65 23.98
C ARG A 402 13.79 -14.86 23.24
N TYR A 403 13.81 -14.81 21.93
CA TYR A 403 13.16 -15.81 21.10
C TYR A 403 14.08 -16.34 19.98
N LEU A 404 14.23 -17.65 19.96
CA LEU A 404 14.81 -18.37 18.82
C LEU A 404 13.67 -18.96 17.99
N ALA A 405 13.44 -18.40 16.81
CA ALA A 405 12.40 -18.88 15.89
C ALA A 405 12.85 -20.14 15.15
N GLN A 406 11.92 -21.06 14.88
CA GLN A 406 12.13 -22.25 14.06
C GLN A 406 12.75 -21.90 12.69
N ASN A 407 12.18 -20.95 11.98
CA ASN A 407 12.68 -20.43 10.69
C ASN A 407 13.09 -18.95 10.87
N ALA A 408 14.24 -18.71 11.46
CA ALA A 408 14.73 -17.36 11.69
C ALA A 408 15.13 -16.68 10.37
N HIS A 409 14.51 -15.54 10.08
CA HIS A 409 14.85 -14.77 8.89
C HIS A 409 16.29 -14.23 8.94
N VAL A 410 17.02 -14.41 7.85
CA VAL A 410 18.37 -13.87 7.66
C VAL A 410 18.29 -12.66 6.72
N PHE A 411 18.74 -11.51 7.21
CA PHE A 411 18.71 -10.27 6.46
C PHE A 411 19.89 -10.17 5.50
N ALA A 412 19.68 -9.59 4.32
CA ALA A 412 20.70 -9.35 3.30
C ALA A 412 21.69 -8.26 3.74
N THR A 413 22.51 -8.56 4.75
CA THR A 413 23.52 -7.69 5.30
C THR A 413 24.68 -8.51 5.86
N SER A 414 25.62 -7.89 6.58
CA SER A 414 26.74 -8.63 7.19
C SER A 414 26.28 -9.56 8.32
N ILE A 415 27.07 -10.57 8.64
CA ILE A 415 26.85 -11.46 9.79
C ILE A 415 26.77 -10.65 11.08
N SER A 416 27.68 -9.69 11.29
CA SER A 416 27.65 -8.85 12.49
C SER A 416 26.37 -8.02 12.62
N GLU A 417 25.88 -7.43 11.53
CA GLU A 417 24.60 -6.70 11.56
C GLU A 417 23.41 -7.62 11.82
N ASN A 418 23.45 -8.84 11.31
CA ASN A 418 22.46 -9.86 11.65
C ASN A 418 22.48 -10.21 13.14
N VAL A 419 23.64 -10.30 13.79
CA VAL A 419 23.74 -10.55 15.23
C VAL A 419 23.26 -9.33 16.04
N ARG A 420 23.59 -8.10 15.60
CA ARG A 420 23.16 -6.85 16.25
C ARG A 420 21.65 -6.63 16.27
N ILE A 421 20.87 -7.41 15.53
CA ILE A 421 19.40 -7.40 15.69
C ILE A 421 19.00 -7.77 17.12
N GLY A 422 19.75 -8.64 17.79
CA GLY A 422 19.50 -9.00 19.19
C GLY A 422 19.93 -7.92 20.18
N CYS A 423 20.96 -7.13 19.86
CA CYS A 423 21.39 -5.96 20.63
C CYS A 423 22.06 -4.96 19.69
N LYS A 424 21.40 -3.85 19.42
CA LYS A 424 21.84 -2.83 18.44
C LYS A 424 23.18 -2.20 18.83
N GLU A 425 23.43 -2.02 20.11
CA GLU A 425 24.62 -1.35 20.65
C GLU A 425 25.79 -2.33 20.89
N ALA A 426 25.66 -3.60 20.47
CA ALA A 426 26.70 -4.61 20.67
C ALA A 426 27.99 -4.23 19.95
N THR A 427 29.10 -4.28 20.68
CA THR A 427 30.46 -4.09 20.17
C THR A 427 30.89 -5.22 19.25
N GLU A 428 31.97 -5.03 18.51
CA GLU A 428 32.50 -6.10 17.62
C GLU A 428 32.96 -7.33 18.43
N ASP A 429 33.53 -7.12 19.63
CA ASP A 429 33.97 -8.19 20.53
C ASP A 429 32.79 -9.01 21.11
N GLU A 430 31.68 -8.34 21.43
CA GLU A 430 30.46 -8.99 21.89
C GLU A 430 29.81 -9.82 20.77
N VAL A 431 29.83 -9.30 19.54
CA VAL A 431 29.37 -10.03 18.36
C VAL A 431 30.23 -11.29 18.12
N LEU A 432 31.57 -11.15 18.18
CA LEU A 432 32.50 -12.28 18.05
C LEU A 432 32.27 -13.33 19.14
N THR A 433 32.06 -12.88 20.37
CA THR A 433 31.76 -13.75 21.51
C THR A 433 30.44 -14.51 21.30
N ALA A 434 29.39 -13.82 20.83
CA ALA A 434 28.10 -14.44 20.54
C ALA A 434 28.19 -15.47 19.39
N LEU A 435 28.94 -15.17 18.33
CA LEU A 435 29.21 -16.09 17.23
C LEU A 435 29.97 -17.35 17.71
N SER A 436 30.99 -17.15 18.53
CA SER A 436 31.77 -18.25 19.12
C SER A 436 30.89 -19.15 19.99
N ARG A 437 30.05 -18.56 20.88
CA ARG A 437 29.11 -19.28 21.73
C ARG A 437 28.03 -20.03 20.94
N ALA A 438 27.63 -19.52 19.79
CA ALA A 438 26.73 -20.19 18.88
C ALA A 438 27.40 -21.24 17.99
N GLY A 439 28.70 -21.47 18.13
CA GLY A 439 29.47 -22.39 17.30
C GLY A 439 29.55 -22.00 15.83
N LEU A 440 29.48 -20.69 15.51
CA LEU A 440 29.46 -20.19 14.14
C LEU A 440 30.81 -19.56 13.75
N ALA A 441 31.63 -20.30 13.02
CA ALA A 441 32.95 -19.88 12.56
C ALA A 441 32.90 -19.21 11.18
N ILE A 442 32.18 -18.09 11.07
CA ILE A 442 32.05 -17.29 9.84
C ILE A 442 32.56 -15.87 10.09
N PRO A 443 33.29 -15.26 9.13
CA PRO A 443 33.76 -13.89 9.29
C PRO A 443 32.62 -12.90 9.53
N PRO A 444 32.64 -12.04 10.57
CA PRO A 444 31.57 -11.11 10.91
C PRO A 444 31.18 -10.14 9.78
N ARG A 445 32.17 -9.79 8.95
CA ARG A 445 31.98 -8.86 7.82
C ARG A 445 31.44 -9.52 6.56
N ARG A 446 31.29 -10.86 6.54
CA ARG A 446 30.71 -11.56 5.39
C ARG A 446 29.27 -11.09 5.22
N VAL A 447 28.95 -10.62 4.02
CA VAL A 447 27.57 -10.25 3.61
C VAL A 447 26.86 -11.52 3.14
N VAL A 448 25.66 -11.73 3.63
CA VAL A 448 24.78 -12.84 3.25
C VAL A 448 23.67 -12.34 2.32
N THR A 449 23.18 -13.23 1.47
CA THR A 449 22.09 -12.94 0.54
C THR A 449 20.75 -12.99 1.26
N GLU A 450 19.71 -12.48 0.61
CA GLU A 450 18.34 -12.49 1.12
C GLU A 450 17.90 -13.93 1.44
N ASP A 451 17.18 -14.10 2.54
CA ASP A 451 16.73 -15.37 3.10
C ASP A 451 17.85 -16.37 3.43
N GLY A 452 19.10 -15.90 3.53
CA GLY A 452 20.22 -16.76 3.94
C GLY A 452 20.59 -17.84 2.93
N SER A 453 20.20 -17.70 1.66
CA SER A 453 20.48 -18.72 0.62
C SER A 453 21.97 -19.00 0.40
N SER A 454 22.86 -18.17 0.96
CA SER A 454 24.31 -18.36 0.97
C SER A 454 24.84 -19.07 2.23
N LEU A 455 23.94 -19.46 3.16
CA LEU A 455 24.25 -20.19 4.37
C LEU A 455 23.60 -21.60 4.30
N SER A 456 24.22 -22.57 4.92
CA SER A 456 23.55 -23.85 5.19
C SER A 456 22.46 -23.66 6.25
N GLY A 457 21.48 -24.57 6.33
CA GLY A 457 20.42 -24.52 7.33
C GLY A 457 20.97 -24.44 8.76
N GLY A 458 22.02 -25.23 9.07
CA GLY A 458 22.69 -25.19 10.37
C GLY A 458 23.44 -23.89 10.65
N GLU A 459 24.04 -23.25 9.63
CA GLU A 459 24.68 -21.92 9.79
C GLU A 459 23.63 -20.83 10.04
N ALA A 460 22.50 -20.88 9.35
CA ALA A 460 21.38 -19.93 9.56
C ALA A 460 20.81 -20.08 10.98
N GLN A 461 20.65 -21.30 11.48
CA GLN A 461 20.18 -21.60 12.84
C GLN A 461 21.15 -21.10 13.90
N ARG A 462 22.47 -21.34 13.72
CA ARG A 462 23.50 -20.81 14.63
C ARG A 462 23.60 -19.29 14.60
N LEU A 463 23.40 -18.66 13.44
CA LEU A 463 23.31 -17.20 13.35
C LEU A 463 22.11 -16.64 14.13
N ALA A 464 20.96 -17.32 14.05
CA ALA A 464 19.78 -16.97 14.84
C ALA A 464 20.03 -17.14 16.35
N LEU A 465 20.74 -18.19 16.72
CA LEU A 465 21.16 -18.38 18.11
C LEU A 465 22.12 -17.29 18.60
N ALA A 466 23.09 -16.87 17.77
CA ALA A 466 23.98 -15.77 18.12
C ALA A 466 23.21 -14.46 18.41
N ARG A 467 22.07 -14.20 17.72
CA ARG A 467 21.17 -13.07 18.02
C ARG A 467 20.57 -13.15 19.43
N VAL A 468 20.24 -14.36 19.86
CA VAL A 468 19.69 -14.58 21.21
C VAL A 468 20.78 -14.44 22.27
N LEU A 469 22.01 -14.86 21.97
CA LEU A 469 23.12 -14.90 22.91
C LEU A 469 23.90 -13.59 23.01
N VAL A 470 23.74 -12.65 22.04
CA VAL A 470 24.46 -11.37 22.09
C VAL A 470 24.10 -10.59 23.35
N ASN A 471 25.12 -10.17 24.11
CA ASN A 471 24.99 -9.52 25.43
C ASN A 471 24.25 -10.33 26.51
N HIS A 472 23.95 -11.60 26.28
CA HIS A 472 23.33 -12.44 27.28
C HIS A 472 24.37 -12.89 28.33
N GLY A 473 24.09 -12.66 29.60
CA GLY A 473 24.97 -13.05 30.70
C GLY A 473 26.26 -12.23 30.79
N THR A 474 26.32 -11.03 30.23
CA THR A 474 27.44 -10.09 30.45
C THR A 474 27.23 -9.28 31.73
N PRO A 475 28.28 -8.67 32.33
CA PRO A 475 28.13 -7.79 33.50
C PRO A 475 27.18 -6.62 33.24
N ALA A 476 27.05 -6.17 31.98
CA ALA A 476 26.14 -5.11 31.57
C ALA A 476 24.68 -5.60 31.38
N ASP A 477 24.46 -6.91 31.26
CA ASP A 477 23.17 -7.52 31.00
C ASP A 477 23.08 -8.87 31.76
N PRO A 478 22.86 -8.85 33.09
CA PRO A 478 22.76 -10.07 33.90
C PRO A 478 21.54 -10.89 33.48
N ALA A 479 21.78 -12.13 33.06
CA ALA A 479 20.79 -13.02 32.47
C ALA A 479 19.86 -13.72 33.49
N ALA A 480 20.03 -13.48 34.80
CA ALA A 480 19.39 -14.27 35.85
C ALA A 480 17.86 -14.26 35.82
N HIS A 481 17.24 -13.31 35.12
CA HIS A 481 15.79 -13.21 35.07
C HIS A 481 15.25 -13.20 33.61
N ASP A 482 16.09 -13.51 32.60
CA ASP A 482 15.65 -13.58 31.22
C ASP A 482 14.79 -14.83 30.99
N LEU A 483 13.81 -14.70 30.10
CA LEU A 483 13.02 -15.81 29.58
C LEU A 483 13.47 -16.11 28.16
N LEU A 484 13.99 -17.33 27.95
CA LEU A 484 14.36 -17.81 26.60
C LEU A 484 13.24 -18.70 26.07
N ILE A 485 12.70 -18.33 24.92
CA ILE A 485 11.76 -19.16 24.18
C ILE A 485 12.51 -19.72 22.98
N LEU A 486 12.60 -21.04 22.90
CA LEU A 486 13.33 -21.77 21.84
C LEU A 486 12.32 -22.61 21.07
N ASP A 487 12.09 -22.31 19.79
CA ASP A 487 11.14 -23.02 18.94
C ASP A 487 11.92 -23.92 17.99
N GLU A 488 11.88 -25.23 18.24
CA GLU A 488 12.59 -26.30 17.53
C GLU A 488 14.11 -26.02 17.34
N PRO A 489 14.88 -25.82 18.43
CA PRO A 489 16.27 -25.32 18.36
C PRO A 489 17.23 -26.25 17.62
N THR A 490 16.92 -27.53 17.50
CA THR A 490 17.77 -28.57 16.87
C THR A 490 17.28 -29.03 15.50
N GLU A 491 16.20 -28.41 14.98
CA GLU A 491 15.66 -28.77 13.66
C GLU A 491 16.72 -28.55 12.56
N HIS A 492 16.83 -29.47 11.62
CA HIS A 492 17.81 -29.48 10.53
C HIS A 492 19.28 -29.66 10.94
N LEU A 493 19.54 -30.02 12.20
CA LEU A 493 20.89 -30.35 12.68
C LEU A 493 21.09 -31.87 12.79
N ASP A 494 22.30 -32.36 12.55
CA ASP A 494 22.68 -33.70 12.90
C ASP A 494 22.80 -33.87 14.42
N VAL A 495 22.80 -35.12 14.89
CA VAL A 495 22.76 -35.46 16.31
C VAL A 495 23.95 -34.88 17.08
N GLU A 496 25.17 -34.97 16.53
CA GLU A 496 26.39 -34.49 17.18
C GLU A 496 26.38 -32.97 17.31
N THR A 497 25.99 -32.26 16.24
CA THR A 497 25.83 -30.80 16.24
C THR A 497 24.74 -30.36 17.20
N SER A 498 23.62 -31.08 17.26
CA SER A 498 22.52 -30.81 18.17
C SER A 498 22.94 -30.94 19.63
N GLU A 499 23.65 -31.99 19.98
CA GLU A 499 24.15 -32.22 21.35
C GLU A 499 25.15 -31.14 21.78
N ALA A 500 26.09 -30.78 20.92
CA ALA A 500 27.06 -29.70 21.19
C ALA A 500 26.36 -28.36 21.38
N LEU A 501 25.45 -28.00 20.47
CA LEU A 501 24.67 -26.75 20.53
C LEU A 501 23.85 -26.64 21.83
N MET A 502 23.15 -27.71 22.19
CA MET A 502 22.33 -27.73 23.40
C MET A 502 23.19 -27.67 24.66
N SER A 503 24.35 -28.34 24.66
CA SER A 503 25.30 -28.25 25.78
C SER A 503 25.80 -26.84 25.99
N ASP A 504 26.24 -26.18 24.92
CA ASP A 504 26.73 -24.81 24.97
C ASP A 504 25.64 -23.80 25.35
N LEU A 505 24.42 -24.01 24.85
CA LEU A 505 23.28 -23.17 25.19
C LEU A 505 22.94 -23.27 26.67
N TRP A 506 22.85 -24.48 27.24
CA TRP A 506 22.55 -24.65 28.67
C TRP A 506 23.67 -24.10 29.56
N ALA A 507 24.93 -24.31 29.20
CA ALA A 507 26.07 -23.75 29.92
C ALA A 507 26.08 -22.22 29.90
N THR A 508 25.71 -21.63 28.77
CA THR A 508 25.73 -20.17 28.61
C THR A 508 24.55 -19.47 29.28
N THR A 509 23.38 -20.14 29.36
CA THR A 509 22.12 -19.55 29.79
C THR A 509 21.61 -20.12 31.12
N GLY A 510 22.49 -20.62 31.98
CA GLY A 510 22.15 -21.37 33.19
C GLY A 510 21.18 -20.68 34.16
N GLY A 511 21.25 -19.34 34.28
CA GLY A 511 20.35 -18.55 35.14
C GLY A 511 19.00 -18.16 34.52
N ALA A 512 18.84 -18.31 33.22
CA ALA A 512 17.62 -17.90 32.53
C ALA A 512 16.55 -19.03 32.57
N ALA A 513 15.28 -18.61 32.69
CA ALA A 513 14.16 -19.52 32.46
C ALA A 513 14.07 -19.90 30.97
N LYS A 514 13.74 -21.17 30.69
CA LYS A 514 13.67 -21.68 29.31
C LYS A 514 12.33 -22.33 29.02
N VAL A 515 11.69 -21.88 27.97
CA VAL A 515 10.53 -22.54 27.37
C VAL A 515 10.96 -23.10 26.03
N VAL A 516 11.03 -24.42 25.91
CA VAL A 516 11.54 -25.11 24.74
C VAL A 516 10.41 -25.83 24.02
N ILE A 517 10.02 -25.36 22.88
CA ILE A 517 9.07 -26.07 22.01
C ILE A 517 9.87 -27.07 21.20
N THR A 518 9.62 -28.36 21.40
CA THR A 518 10.35 -29.39 20.67
C THR A 518 9.60 -30.71 20.59
N HIS A 519 9.98 -31.53 19.61
CA HIS A 519 9.59 -32.93 19.49
C HIS A 519 10.80 -33.86 19.60
N ASP A 520 12.00 -33.33 19.79
CA ASP A 520 13.26 -34.08 19.90
C ASP A 520 13.41 -34.66 21.31
N PRO A 521 13.48 -35.99 21.46
CA PRO A 521 13.65 -36.66 22.76
C PRO A 521 14.94 -36.27 23.50
N LEU A 522 16.02 -35.93 22.77
CA LEU A 522 17.29 -35.54 23.38
C LEU A 522 17.18 -34.14 24.03
N VAL A 523 16.45 -33.24 23.39
CA VAL A 523 16.17 -31.92 23.94
C VAL A 523 15.21 -31.98 25.13
N MET A 524 14.15 -32.81 25.02
CA MET A 524 13.21 -33.06 26.11
C MET A 524 13.89 -33.58 27.36
N ALA A 525 14.83 -34.52 27.20
CA ALA A 525 15.56 -35.12 28.31
C ALA A 525 16.49 -34.15 29.06
N ARG A 526 16.83 -33.01 28.48
CA ARG A 526 17.63 -31.95 29.09
C ARG A 526 16.79 -30.90 29.86
N CYS A 527 15.47 -30.92 29.67
CA CYS A 527 14.57 -30.01 30.36
C CYS A 527 14.16 -30.58 31.73
N ASP A 528 13.98 -29.69 32.71
CA ASP A 528 13.60 -30.07 34.08
C ASP A 528 12.17 -30.61 34.14
N ARG A 529 11.30 -30.15 33.24
CA ARG A 529 9.90 -30.56 33.16
C ARG A 529 9.39 -30.61 31.74
N ILE A 530 8.53 -31.57 31.43
CA ILE A 530 7.81 -31.68 30.17
C ILE A 530 6.35 -31.30 30.39
N TRP A 531 5.85 -30.40 29.59
CA TRP A 531 4.45 -29.98 29.58
C TRP A 531 3.79 -30.35 28.25
N HIS A 532 2.76 -31.19 28.33
CA HIS A 532 2.02 -31.63 27.15
C HIS A 532 0.86 -30.70 26.86
N VAL A 533 0.79 -30.22 25.62
CA VAL A 533 -0.29 -29.36 25.12
C VAL A 533 -1.26 -30.22 24.30
N GLY A 534 -2.52 -30.25 24.72
CA GLY A 534 -3.59 -30.98 24.04
C GLY A 534 -4.34 -31.90 24.95
#